data_9a0f5010dd41d4bfa7595e2bbc3261aa
#
_entry.id   9a0f5010dd41d4bfa7595e2bbc3261aa
#
_cell.length_a   1.000
_cell.length_b   1.000
_cell.length_c   1.000
_cell.angle_alpha   90.00
_cell.angle_beta   90.00
_cell.angle_gamma   90.00
#
_symmetry.space_group_name_H-M   'P 1'
#
loop_
_entity.id
_entity.type
_entity.pdbx_description
1 polymer ?
#
loop_
_entity_poly.entity_id
_entity_poly.type
_entity_poly.pdbx_seq_one_letter_code
_entity_poly.pdbx_strand_id
1 'polypeptide(L)'
;CKEKSMKEYKELILCKYGEIVLKGLNRGYFEDLLQKELERRLRGCGNFKVYKEQSTAYIEPVDESADIEEALERAKTVFGFATVTRACVVEKTMEAILDAAKNYLPRYMQGVRTFKAEAKRSDKSFPVKSPELSAAVGGAVLESVRGIRVDVNHPQMTLRVEIRAYGAYLHAGAEKGAGGIPTGSAGKALLLLSGGIDSPVAGYMMAKRGCVVEALHFESFPYTSEQAKEKVLELAKEVTVYTGSMRVAVLSLTKIQEELVRKCDEEYFTLLLRRFMMRLAERV
;
A
#
# COMPACT_ATOMS: atom_id res chain seq x y z
N CYS A 1 -23.48 31.12 -15.23
CA CYS A 1 -23.38 29.87 -14.45
C CYS A 1 -22.81 30.25 -13.09
N LYS A 2 -23.60 30.14 -12.03
CA LYS A 2 -23.11 30.29 -10.66
C LYS A 2 -22.25 29.07 -10.38
N GLU A 3 -20.95 29.26 -10.19
CA GLU A 3 -20.10 28.27 -9.54
C GLU A 3 -20.74 27.95 -8.18
N LYS A 4 -21.33 26.78 -8.05
CA LYS A 4 -21.69 26.24 -6.75
C LYS A 4 -20.36 26.03 -6.04
N SER A 5 -20.06 26.86 -5.04
CA SER A 5 -18.99 26.60 -4.09
C SER A 5 -19.10 25.13 -3.68
N MET A 6 -18.10 24.33 -4.02
CA MET A 6 -18.11 22.91 -3.65
C MET A 6 -18.01 22.84 -2.13
N LYS A 7 -18.99 22.22 -1.51
CA LYS A 7 -18.99 22.00 -0.07
C LYS A 7 -17.75 21.19 0.29
N GLU A 8 -16.96 21.70 1.21
CA GLU A 8 -15.80 20.98 1.75
C GLU A 8 -16.28 19.93 2.74
N TYR A 9 -15.75 18.73 2.58
CA TYR A 9 -15.97 17.61 3.48
C TYR A 9 -14.66 17.25 4.17
N LYS A 10 -14.72 16.90 5.44
CA LYS A 10 -13.58 16.31 6.12
C LYS A 10 -13.25 14.98 5.46
N GLU A 11 -12.05 14.85 4.95
CA GLU A 11 -11.57 13.65 4.29
C GLU A 11 -10.48 12.97 5.09
N LEU A 12 -10.36 11.67 4.91
CA LEU A 12 -9.31 10.83 5.48
C LEU A 12 -9.08 9.60 4.62
N ILE A 13 -8.03 8.83 4.92
CA ILE A 13 -7.74 7.58 4.24
C ILE A 13 -8.06 6.42 5.18
N LEU A 14 -8.78 5.42 4.65
CA LEU A 14 -9.07 4.15 5.30
C LEU A 14 -8.17 3.06 4.72
N CYS A 15 -7.30 2.47 5.53
CA CYS A 15 -6.41 1.38 5.15
C CYS A 15 -6.91 0.10 5.81
N LYS A 16 -7.57 -0.79 5.06
CA LYS A 16 -8.10 -2.05 5.60
C LYS A 16 -7.01 -3.10 5.65
N TYR A 17 -6.89 -3.75 6.78
CA TYR A 17 -5.91 -4.81 6.98
C TYR A 17 -6.19 -6.02 6.09
N GLY A 18 -5.10 -6.66 5.64
CA GLY A 18 -5.13 -7.90 4.89
C GLY A 18 -4.97 -9.13 5.81
N GLU A 19 -3.97 -9.95 5.52
CA GLU A 19 -3.70 -11.22 6.19
C GLU A 19 -3.49 -11.11 7.71
N ILE A 20 -3.10 -9.94 8.22
CA ILE A 20 -2.82 -9.74 9.65
C ILE A 20 -4.03 -9.95 10.54
N VAL A 21 -5.25 -9.83 10.02
CA VAL A 21 -6.48 -10.09 10.78
C VAL A 21 -6.59 -11.56 11.23
N LEU A 22 -5.87 -12.48 10.57
CA LEU A 22 -5.85 -13.90 10.85
C LEU A 22 -4.78 -14.31 11.87
N LYS A 23 -4.00 -13.36 12.42
CA LYS A 23 -2.84 -13.64 13.30
C LYS A 23 -3.21 -13.95 14.77
N GLY A 24 -4.50 -14.05 15.09
CA GLY A 24 -4.97 -14.42 16.42
C GLY A 24 -4.37 -13.54 17.53
N LEU A 25 -3.79 -14.17 18.55
CA LEU A 25 -3.20 -13.47 19.71
C LEU A 25 -2.02 -12.54 19.37
N ASN A 26 -1.31 -12.81 18.27
CA ASN A 26 -0.17 -12.00 17.83
C ASN A 26 -0.59 -10.77 17.01
N ARG A 27 -1.86 -10.59 16.75
CA ARG A 27 -2.39 -9.53 15.89
C ARG A 27 -1.91 -8.14 16.31
N GLY A 28 -1.91 -7.83 17.60
CA GLY A 28 -1.47 -6.54 18.15
C GLY A 28 -0.04 -6.18 17.71
N TYR A 29 0.88 -7.14 17.77
CA TYR A 29 2.25 -6.95 17.35
C TYR A 29 2.36 -6.55 15.85
N PHE A 30 1.62 -7.24 14.96
CA PHE A 30 1.61 -6.92 13.54
C PHE A 30 0.97 -5.55 13.25
N GLU A 31 -0.09 -5.21 13.97
CA GLU A 31 -0.74 -3.90 13.86
C GLU A 31 0.18 -2.76 14.29
N ASP A 32 0.96 -2.93 15.37
CA ASP A 32 1.91 -1.93 15.85
C ASP A 32 3.08 -1.73 14.88
N LEU A 33 3.59 -2.82 14.28
CA LEU A 33 4.59 -2.74 13.21
C LEU A 33 4.05 -1.97 12.01
N LEU A 34 2.82 -2.30 11.60
CA LEU A 34 2.17 -1.67 10.47
C LEU A 34 1.93 -0.18 10.68
N GLN A 35 1.50 0.19 11.89
CA GLN A 35 1.30 1.60 12.24
C GLN A 35 2.61 2.38 12.20
N LYS A 36 3.69 1.86 12.79
CA LYS A 36 5.02 2.47 12.73
C LYS A 36 5.55 2.64 11.31
N GLU A 37 5.35 1.63 10.47
CA GLU A 37 5.75 1.69 9.08
C GLU A 37 4.95 2.75 8.32
N LEU A 38 3.63 2.80 8.53
CA LEU A 38 2.76 3.81 7.94
C LEU A 38 3.16 5.22 8.36
N GLU A 39 3.36 5.48 9.65
CA GLU A 39 3.82 6.78 10.16
C GLU A 39 5.16 7.19 9.54
N ARG A 40 6.08 6.22 9.36
CA ARG A 40 7.36 6.46 8.69
C ARG A 40 7.18 6.86 7.23
N ARG A 41 6.27 6.20 6.52
CA ARG A 41 5.98 6.47 5.10
C ARG A 41 5.33 7.82 4.88
N LEU A 42 4.53 8.28 5.82
CA LEU A 42 3.84 9.56 5.75
C LEU A 42 4.74 10.77 6.05
N ARG A 43 5.98 10.55 6.50
CA ARG A 43 6.93 11.64 6.70
C ARG A 43 7.19 12.38 5.40
N GLY A 44 7.00 13.69 5.43
CA GLY A 44 7.13 14.56 4.26
C GLY A 44 5.87 14.74 3.41
N CYS A 45 4.75 14.08 3.77
CA CYS A 45 3.45 14.35 3.17
C CYS A 45 2.64 15.42 3.93
N GLY A 46 3.20 16.02 4.97
CA GLY A 46 2.50 16.93 5.89
C GLY A 46 2.11 16.25 7.20
N ASN A 47 1.19 16.87 7.95
CA ASN A 47 0.82 16.44 9.27
C ASN A 47 -0.41 15.53 9.25
N PHE A 48 -0.22 14.28 9.66
CA PHE A 48 -1.29 13.28 9.75
C PHE A 48 -1.36 12.66 11.15
N LYS A 49 -2.57 12.42 11.62
CA LYS A 49 -2.85 11.55 12.75
C LYS A 49 -3.14 10.15 12.25
N VAL A 50 -2.37 9.17 12.72
CA VAL A 50 -2.57 7.75 12.40
C VAL A 50 -3.11 7.04 13.63
N TYR A 51 -4.22 6.32 13.47
CA TYR A 51 -4.81 5.51 14.55
C TYR A 51 -5.47 4.26 13.97
N LYS A 52 -5.76 3.28 14.81
CA LYS A 52 -6.34 2.00 14.40
C LYS A 52 -7.64 1.71 15.11
N GLU A 53 -8.60 1.16 14.38
CA GLU A 53 -9.88 0.68 14.92
C GLU A 53 -10.45 -0.44 14.01
N GLN A 54 -10.96 -1.50 14.61
CA GLN A 54 -11.70 -2.56 13.92
C GLN A 54 -11.08 -3.05 12.59
N SER A 55 -9.81 -3.46 12.62
CA SER A 55 -9.08 -3.96 11.43
C SER A 55 -8.87 -2.92 10.33
N THR A 56 -8.82 -1.65 10.68
CA THR A 56 -8.59 -0.53 9.78
C THR A 56 -7.62 0.45 10.44
N ALA A 57 -6.60 0.89 9.70
CA ALA A 57 -5.84 2.08 10.06
C ALA A 57 -6.48 3.30 9.37
N TYR A 58 -6.49 4.40 10.10
CA TYR A 58 -7.01 5.69 9.66
C TYR A 58 -5.86 6.66 9.54
N ILE A 59 -5.82 7.40 8.45
CA ILE A 59 -4.87 8.49 8.22
C ILE A 59 -5.72 9.76 8.09
N GLU A 60 -5.68 10.58 9.10
CA GLU A 60 -6.50 11.79 9.22
C GLU A 60 -5.62 13.02 9.10
N PRO A 61 -5.85 13.91 8.10
CA PRO A 61 -5.16 15.18 8.00
C PRO A 61 -5.38 16.03 9.27
N VAL A 62 -4.29 16.63 9.78
CA VAL A 62 -4.35 17.48 10.98
C VAL A 62 -4.50 18.96 10.60
N ASP A 63 -3.87 19.37 9.51
CA ASP A 63 -3.86 20.75 9.02
C ASP A 63 -3.72 20.80 7.50
N GLU A 64 -3.69 21.99 6.94
CA GLU A 64 -3.61 22.26 5.49
C GLU A 64 -2.28 21.84 4.84
N SER A 65 -1.25 21.50 5.63
CA SER A 65 0.02 20.99 5.11
C SER A 65 -0.08 19.53 4.62
N ALA A 66 -1.16 18.85 4.94
CA ALA A 66 -1.36 17.44 4.66
C ALA A 66 -1.70 17.20 3.18
N ASP A 67 -0.78 16.57 2.44
CA ASP A 67 -1.02 16.10 1.08
C ASP A 67 -1.66 14.71 1.12
N ILE A 68 -3.00 14.68 1.00
CA ILE A 68 -3.79 13.45 1.10
C ILE A 68 -3.61 12.55 -0.13
N GLU A 69 -3.31 13.10 -1.30
CA GLU A 69 -3.06 12.31 -2.51
C GLU A 69 -1.74 11.56 -2.40
N GLU A 70 -0.67 12.25 -2.04
CA GLU A 70 0.64 11.63 -1.82
C GLU A 70 0.58 10.60 -0.67
N ALA A 71 -0.15 10.90 0.42
CA ALA A 71 -0.37 9.97 1.52
C ALA A 71 -1.11 8.71 1.08
N LEU A 72 -2.10 8.83 0.20
CA LEU A 72 -2.84 7.70 -0.39
C LEU A 72 -1.90 6.81 -1.21
N GLU A 73 -1.10 7.39 -2.11
CA GLU A 73 -0.16 6.65 -2.95
C GLU A 73 0.87 5.90 -2.10
N ARG A 74 1.44 6.55 -1.08
CA ARG A 74 2.39 5.90 -0.18
C ARG A 74 1.75 4.80 0.65
N ALA A 75 0.52 4.99 1.15
CA ALA A 75 -0.18 3.98 1.91
C ALA A 75 -0.47 2.71 1.08
N LYS A 76 -0.70 2.83 -0.22
CA LYS A 76 -0.91 1.69 -1.13
C LYS A 76 0.32 0.79 -1.24
N THR A 77 1.52 1.32 -1.04
CA THR A 77 2.77 0.55 -1.12
C THR A 77 3.17 -0.12 0.20
N VAL A 78 2.47 0.14 1.29
CA VAL A 78 2.77 -0.45 2.60
C VAL A 78 2.24 -1.89 2.67
N PHE A 79 3.12 -2.84 2.93
CA PHE A 79 2.72 -4.24 3.12
C PHE A 79 1.88 -4.41 4.39
N GLY A 80 0.75 -5.10 4.25
CA GLY A 80 -0.21 -5.35 5.32
C GLY A 80 -1.62 -4.82 5.03
N PHE A 81 -1.77 -3.86 4.12
CA PHE A 81 -3.07 -3.34 3.70
C PHE A 81 -3.61 -4.09 2.49
N ALA A 82 -4.84 -4.60 2.59
CA ALA A 82 -5.55 -5.22 1.47
C ALA A 82 -6.13 -4.16 0.54
N THR A 83 -6.71 -3.10 1.13
CA THR A 83 -7.28 -1.98 0.38
C THR A 83 -6.99 -0.66 1.08
N VAL A 84 -6.82 0.38 0.27
CA VAL A 84 -6.63 1.76 0.70
C VAL A 84 -7.67 2.61 -0.03
N THR A 85 -8.34 3.52 0.66
CA THR A 85 -9.36 4.36 0.04
C THR A 85 -9.49 5.71 0.72
N ARG A 86 -9.68 6.75 -0.06
CA ARG A 86 -10.06 8.08 0.41
C ARG A 86 -11.56 8.10 0.70
N ALA A 87 -11.94 8.63 1.85
CA ALA A 87 -13.32 8.70 2.29
C ALA A 87 -13.62 10.06 2.92
N CYS A 88 -14.83 10.56 2.75
CA CYS A 88 -15.31 11.63 3.61
C CYS A 88 -15.90 11.04 4.89
N VAL A 89 -15.79 11.80 5.98
CA VAL A 89 -16.42 11.48 7.25
C VAL A 89 -17.46 12.53 7.59
N VAL A 90 -18.65 12.05 7.97
CA VAL A 90 -19.78 12.90 8.36
C VAL A 90 -20.42 12.35 9.64
N GLU A 91 -21.30 13.15 10.25
CA GLU A 91 -22.08 12.71 11.38
C GLU A 91 -22.95 11.48 11.06
N LYS A 92 -23.24 10.67 12.07
CA LYS A 92 -24.11 9.49 11.95
C LYS A 92 -25.58 9.88 11.94
N THR A 93 -25.97 10.73 10.97
CA THR A 93 -27.36 11.13 10.74
C THR A 93 -27.71 10.85 9.28
N MET A 94 -28.97 10.50 9.02
CA MET A 94 -29.42 10.28 7.62
C MET A 94 -29.25 11.53 6.78
N GLU A 95 -29.50 12.71 7.35
CA GLU A 95 -29.34 14.00 6.66
C GLU A 95 -27.91 14.22 6.19
N ALA A 96 -26.91 14.07 7.08
CA ALA A 96 -25.50 14.26 6.75
C ALA A 96 -25.00 13.22 5.72
N ILE A 97 -25.45 11.96 5.85
CA ILE A 97 -25.10 10.89 4.95
C ILE A 97 -25.65 11.15 3.54
N LEU A 98 -26.93 11.53 3.43
CA LEU A 98 -27.56 11.82 2.14
C LEU A 98 -27.02 13.11 1.50
N ASP A 99 -26.69 14.11 2.29
CA ASP A 99 -26.00 15.30 1.81
C ASP A 99 -24.63 14.96 1.21
N ALA A 100 -23.84 14.15 1.89
CA ALA A 100 -22.56 13.68 1.36
C ALA A 100 -22.73 12.77 0.14
N ALA A 101 -23.76 11.93 0.10
CA ALA A 101 -24.08 11.10 -1.06
C ALA A 101 -24.39 11.96 -2.31
N LYS A 102 -25.09 13.09 -2.13
CA LYS A 102 -25.46 14.00 -3.23
C LYS A 102 -24.33 14.93 -3.67
N ASN A 103 -23.42 15.32 -2.80
CA ASN A 103 -22.46 16.39 -3.07
C ASN A 103 -21.00 15.90 -3.10
N TYR A 104 -20.66 14.82 -2.41
CA TYR A 104 -19.30 14.27 -2.37
C TYR A 104 -19.11 13.11 -3.35
N LEU A 105 -19.98 12.09 -3.32
CA LEU A 105 -19.82 10.89 -4.16
C LEU A 105 -19.84 11.16 -5.67
N PRO A 106 -20.61 12.14 -6.20
CA PRO A 106 -20.61 12.46 -7.64
C PRO A 106 -19.25 12.82 -8.22
N ARG A 107 -18.30 13.29 -7.39
CA ARG A 107 -16.92 13.60 -7.83
C ARG A 107 -16.21 12.40 -8.45
N TYR A 108 -16.57 11.19 -8.03
CA TYR A 108 -15.98 9.92 -8.47
C TYR A 108 -16.79 9.25 -9.59
N MET A 109 -17.89 9.86 -10.02
CA MET A 109 -18.82 9.25 -10.98
C MET A 109 -18.58 9.66 -12.43
N GLN A 110 -17.51 10.41 -12.72
CA GLN A 110 -17.18 10.81 -14.09
C GLN A 110 -16.88 9.55 -14.95
N GLY A 111 -17.58 9.42 -16.10
CA GLY A 111 -17.43 8.27 -16.98
C GLY A 111 -18.09 6.97 -16.49
N VAL A 112 -18.65 6.95 -15.28
CA VAL A 112 -19.36 5.79 -14.72
C VAL A 112 -20.79 5.77 -15.23
N ARG A 113 -21.23 4.62 -15.77
CA ARG A 113 -22.61 4.40 -16.24
C ARG A 113 -23.44 3.52 -15.31
N THR A 114 -22.77 2.62 -14.58
CA THR A 114 -23.46 1.69 -13.68
C THR A 114 -22.77 1.68 -12.31
N PHE A 115 -23.58 1.67 -11.27
CA PHE A 115 -23.08 1.60 -9.91
C PHE A 115 -23.99 0.79 -8.99
N LYS A 116 -23.46 0.42 -7.83
CA LYS A 116 -24.25 -0.02 -6.68
C LYS A 116 -23.83 0.74 -5.42
N ALA A 117 -24.77 0.89 -4.49
CA ALA A 117 -24.49 1.39 -3.16
C ALA A 117 -24.51 0.22 -2.16
N GLU A 118 -23.48 0.15 -1.31
CA GLU A 118 -23.36 -0.84 -0.24
C GLU A 118 -23.20 -0.12 1.09
N ALA A 119 -24.02 -0.46 2.08
CA ALA A 119 -23.89 0.03 3.43
C ALA A 119 -23.44 -1.07 4.38
N LYS A 120 -22.45 -0.78 5.21
CA LYS A 120 -21.98 -1.65 6.28
C LYS A 120 -22.09 -0.93 7.62
N ARG A 121 -22.73 -1.57 8.60
CA ARG A 121 -22.83 -1.04 9.96
C ARG A 121 -22.00 -1.88 10.91
N SER A 122 -20.90 -1.32 11.39
CA SER A 122 -20.17 -1.85 12.55
C SER A 122 -20.83 -1.38 13.85
N ASP A 123 -21.31 -0.15 13.87
CA ASP A 123 -22.15 0.38 14.93
C ASP A 123 -23.63 0.02 14.65
N LYS A 124 -24.17 -0.92 15.44
CA LYS A 124 -25.54 -1.38 15.32
C LYS A 124 -26.56 -0.48 16.02
N SER A 125 -26.12 0.51 16.78
CA SER A 125 -27.00 1.51 17.41
C SER A 125 -27.62 2.48 16.39
N PHE A 126 -27.03 2.60 15.20
CA PHE A 126 -27.61 3.41 14.13
C PHE A 126 -28.97 2.83 13.68
N PRO A 127 -30.05 3.64 13.68
CA PRO A 127 -31.41 3.11 13.60
C PRO A 127 -31.75 2.47 12.24
N VAL A 128 -31.15 2.99 11.13
CA VAL A 128 -31.46 2.53 9.76
C VAL A 128 -30.66 1.26 9.43
N LYS A 129 -31.33 0.24 8.89
CA LYS A 129 -30.70 -1.03 8.50
C LYS A 129 -29.85 -0.86 7.22
N SER A 130 -28.82 -1.71 7.05
CA SER A 130 -27.91 -1.61 5.89
C SER A 130 -28.60 -1.65 4.53
N PRO A 131 -29.60 -2.52 4.26
CA PRO A 131 -30.28 -2.51 2.97
C PRO A 131 -31.04 -1.20 2.69
N GLU A 132 -31.71 -0.66 3.69
CA GLU A 132 -32.45 0.60 3.60
C GLU A 132 -31.48 1.79 3.39
N LEU A 133 -30.38 1.82 4.13
CA LEU A 133 -29.32 2.83 3.97
C LEU A 133 -28.69 2.76 2.56
N SER A 134 -28.43 1.55 2.04
CA SER A 134 -27.92 1.37 0.67
C SER A 134 -28.89 1.92 -0.37
N ALA A 135 -30.20 1.64 -0.22
CA ALA A 135 -31.23 2.14 -1.13
C ALA A 135 -31.33 3.67 -1.08
N ALA A 136 -31.32 4.26 0.12
CA ALA A 136 -31.40 5.71 0.31
C ALA A 136 -30.20 6.44 -0.30
N VAL A 137 -28.97 5.93 -0.09
CA VAL A 137 -27.75 6.48 -0.68
C VAL A 137 -27.76 6.32 -2.20
N GLY A 138 -28.16 5.15 -2.72
CA GLY A 138 -28.29 4.91 -4.15
C GLY A 138 -29.26 5.89 -4.80
N GLY A 139 -30.42 6.13 -4.19
CA GLY A 139 -31.41 7.11 -4.62
C GLY A 139 -30.84 8.54 -4.65
N ALA A 140 -30.17 8.95 -3.59
CA ALA A 140 -29.55 10.28 -3.50
C ALA A 140 -28.52 10.53 -4.61
N VAL A 141 -27.72 9.51 -4.99
CA VAL A 141 -26.76 9.61 -6.09
C VAL A 141 -27.47 9.66 -7.44
N LEU A 142 -28.54 8.87 -7.66
CA LEU A 142 -29.33 8.91 -8.89
C LEU A 142 -29.96 10.29 -9.12
N GLU A 143 -30.38 10.97 -8.07
CA GLU A 143 -30.94 12.33 -8.16
C GLU A 143 -29.87 13.38 -8.54
N SER A 144 -28.61 13.16 -8.15
CA SER A 144 -27.53 14.14 -8.32
C SER A 144 -26.69 13.95 -9.59
N VAL A 145 -26.67 12.74 -10.17
CA VAL A 145 -25.85 12.41 -11.35
C VAL A 145 -26.76 11.92 -12.48
N ARG A 146 -26.69 12.61 -13.62
CA ARG A 146 -27.49 12.22 -14.81
C ARG A 146 -26.83 11.10 -15.60
N GLY A 147 -27.65 10.24 -16.22
CA GLY A 147 -27.17 9.22 -17.15
C GLY A 147 -26.55 7.98 -16.51
N ILE A 148 -26.67 7.81 -15.21
CA ILE A 148 -26.25 6.62 -14.49
C ILE A 148 -27.44 5.71 -14.14
N ARG A 149 -27.16 4.45 -13.90
CA ARG A 149 -28.15 3.47 -13.44
C ARG A 149 -27.57 2.55 -12.38
N VAL A 150 -28.44 1.97 -11.57
CA VAL A 150 -28.05 0.94 -10.59
C VAL A 150 -27.88 -0.39 -11.30
N ASP A 151 -26.75 -1.06 -11.04
CA ASP A 151 -26.51 -2.45 -11.44
C ASP A 151 -25.87 -3.16 -10.25
N VAL A 152 -26.63 -4.06 -9.63
CA VAL A 152 -26.22 -4.77 -8.42
C VAL A 152 -25.22 -5.88 -8.73
N ASN A 153 -25.32 -6.48 -9.92
CA ASN A 153 -24.54 -7.66 -10.30
C ASN A 153 -23.19 -7.31 -10.95
N HIS A 154 -23.20 -6.32 -11.86
CA HIS A 154 -22.02 -5.94 -12.64
C HIS A 154 -21.80 -4.41 -12.61
N PRO A 155 -21.64 -3.80 -11.42
CA PRO A 155 -21.44 -2.37 -11.32
C PRO A 155 -20.02 -1.98 -11.78
N GLN A 156 -19.92 -0.89 -12.52
CA GLN A 156 -18.61 -0.27 -12.81
C GLN A 156 -18.01 0.39 -11.56
N MET A 157 -18.88 0.88 -10.64
CA MET A 157 -18.45 1.52 -9.40
C MET A 157 -19.28 1.01 -8.22
N THR A 158 -18.61 0.73 -7.11
CA THR A 158 -19.29 0.44 -5.83
C THR A 158 -19.11 1.61 -4.88
N LEU A 159 -20.19 2.28 -4.56
CA LEU A 159 -20.24 3.32 -3.53
C LEU A 159 -20.45 2.66 -2.17
N ARG A 160 -19.68 3.05 -1.17
CA ARG A 160 -19.77 2.45 0.17
C ARG A 160 -20.05 3.49 1.23
N VAL A 161 -20.94 3.10 2.15
CA VAL A 161 -21.21 3.83 3.40
C VAL A 161 -20.91 2.91 4.57
N GLU A 162 -19.97 3.30 5.40
CA GLU A 162 -19.60 2.54 6.58
C GLU A 162 -19.96 3.31 7.85
N ILE A 163 -20.95 2.81 8.60
CA ILE A 163 -21.31 3.37 9.90
C ILE A 163 -20.43 2.72 10.96
N ARG A 164 -19.58 3.53 11.57
CA ARG A 164 -18.61 3.10 12.59
C ARG A 164 -18.82 3.88 13.91
N ALA A 165 -18.02 3.62 14.92
CA ALA A 165 -18.18 4.23 16.24
C ALA A 165 -18.22 5.78 16.17
N TYR A 166 -17.30 6.40 15.46
CA TYR A 166 -17.10 7.85 15.46
C TYR A 166 -17.72 8.62 14.30
N GLY A 167 -18.31 7.95 13.31
CA GLY A 167 -18.90 8.64 12.16
C GLY A 167 -19.44 7.72 11.09
N ALA A 168 -19.98 8.34 10.05
CA ALA A 168 -20.32 7.70 8.79
C ALA A 168 -19.25 8.05 7.74
N TYR A 169 -18.70 7.03 7.10
CA TYR A 169 -17.63 7.14 6.13
C TYR A 169 -18.16 6.78 4.76
N LEU A 170 -18.09 7.73 3.81
CA LEU A 170 -18.54 7.53 2.44
C LEU A 170 -17.34 7.54 1.49
N HIS A 171 -17.29 6.54 0.62
CA HIS A 171 -16.23 6.46 -0.40
C HIS A 171 -16.71 5.74 -1.67
N ALA A 172 -16.04 6.02 -2.76
CA ALA A 172 -16.27 5.41 -4.07
C ALA A 172 -15.05 4.59 -4.46
N GLY A 173 -15.28 3.29 -4.62
CA GLY A 173 -14.18 2.38 -4.92
C GLY A 173 -13.25 2.16 -3.72
N ALA A 174 -12.36 1.22 -3.88
CA ALA A 174 -11.25 0.99 -2.98
C ALA A 174 -10.08 0.49 -3.82
N GLU A 175 -8.94 1.14 -3.69
CA GLU A 175 -7.75 0.75 -4.40
C GLU A 175 -7.07 -0.44 -3.71
N LYS A 176 -6.45 -1.29 -4.53
CA LYS A 176 -5.74 -2.45 -4.02
C LYS A 176 -4.45 -2.00 -3.33
N GLY A 177 -4.28 -2.38 -2.07
CA GLY A 177 -3.03 -2.22 -1.35
C GLY A 177 -2.01 -3.31 -1.70
N ALA A 178 -0.78 -3.17 -1.20
CA ALA A 178 0.30 -4.12 -1.45
C ALA A 178 0.02 -5.54 -0.89
N GLY A 179 -0.88 -5.65 0.09
CA GLY A 179 -1.19 -6.91 0.77
C GLY A 179 0.00 -7.44 1.58
N GLY A 180 0.03 -8.75 1.84
CA GLY A 180 1.11 -9.37 2.61
C GLY A 180 1.07 -9.05 4.10
N ILE A 181 2.23 -9.10 4.76
CA ILE A 181 2.41 -8.80 6.18
C ILE A 181 3.48 -7.73 6.39
N PRO A 182 3.43 -6.96 7.49
CA PRO A 182 4.35 -5.84 7.71
C PRO A 182 5.81 -6.26 7.67
N THR A 183 6.64 -5.48 6.99
CA THR A 183 8.10 -5.66 6.96
C THR A 183 8.68 -5.64 8.37
N GLY A 184 9.62 -6.54 8.66
CA GLY A 184 10.22 -6.71 9.98
C GLY A 184 9.51 -7.73 10.87
N SER A 185 8.38 -8.31 10.43
CA SER A 185 7.65 -9.32 11.20
C SER A 185 8.17 -10.75 11.04
N ALA A 186 9.05 -11.02 10.05
CA ALA A 186 9.55 -12.37 9.71
C ALA A 186 11.10 -12.46 9.64
N GLY A 187 11.80 -11.56 10.36
CA GLY A 187 13.27 -11.55 10.39
C GLY A 187 13.90 -10.84 9.20
N LYS A 188 15.14 -11.21 8.85
CA LYS A 188 15.95 -10.57 7.80
C LYS A 188 16.21 -11.53 6.63
N ALA A 189 16.39 -10.98 5.44
CA ALA A 189 16.82 -11.69 4.26
C ALA A 189 17.92 -10.89 3.55
N LEU A 190 19.00 -11.56 3.13
CA LEU A 190 20.02 -10.98 2.28
C LEU A 190 19.70 -11.31 0.81
N LEU A 191 19.43 -10.27 0.03
CA LEU A 191 19.13 -10.36 -1.39
C LEU A 191 20.41 -10.25 -2.21
N LEU A 192 20.77 -11.26 -2.98
CA LEU A 192 21.83 -11.14 -3.98
C LEU A 192 21.29 -10.37 -5.18
N LEU A 193 21.53 -9.04 -5.16
CA LEU A 193 20.92 -8.14 -6.14
C LEU A 193 21.81 -8.02 -7.38
N SER A 194 21.22 -8.30 -8.53
CA SER A 194 21.85 -8.20 -9.85
C SER A 194 21.12 -7.18 -10.74
N GLY A 195 21.69 -6.85 -11.89
CA GLY A 195 21.05 -6.01 -12.92
C GLY A 195 19.92 -6.70 -13.69
N GLY A 196 19.56 -7.93 -13.35
CA GLY A 196 18.43 -8.67 -13.95
C GLY A 196 17.10 -8.36 -13.28
N ILE A 197 16.00 -8.79 -13.91
CA ILE A 197 14.62 -8.53 -13.43
C ILE A 197 14.19 -9.43 -12.27
N ASP A 198 14.80 -10.59 -12.09
CA ASP A 198 14.34 -11.60 -11.12
C ASP A 198 14.71 -11.22 -9.68
N SER A 199 15.92 -10.68 -9.46
CA SER A 199 16.39 -10.36 -8.11
C SER A 199 15.57 -9.27 -7.42
N PRO A 200 15.19 -8.13 -8.04
CA PRO A 200 14.31 -7.17 -7.39
C PRO A 200 12.92 -7.74 -7.09
N VAL A 201 12.39 -8.61 -7.97
CA VAL A 201 11.11 -9.31 -7.73
C VAL A 201 11.21 -10.23 -6.53
N ALA A 202 12.30 -10.99 -6.40
CA ALA A 202 12.54 -11.83 -5.22
C ALA A 202 12.62 -10.99 -3.93
N GLY A 203 13.29 -9.84 -3.96
CA GLY A 203 13.35 -8.88 -2.86
C GLY A 203 11.98 -8.38 -2.45
N TYR A 204 11.15 -7.98 -3.42
CA TYR A 204 9.76 -7.59 -3.19
C TYR A 204 8.95 -8.73 -2.55
N MET A 205 9.08 -9.96 -3.06
CA MET A 205 8.34 -11.12 -2.55
C MET A 205 8.71 -11.44 -1.10
N MET A 206 10.00 -11.39 -0.75
CA MET A 206 10.49 -11.61 0.62
C MET A 206 10.02 -10.51 1.56
N ALA A 207 10.11 -9.24 1.15
CA ALA A 207 9.61 -8.12 1.93
C ALA A 207 8.10 -8.21 2.17
N LYS A 208 7.31 -8.61 1.16
CA LYS A 208 5.87 -8.86 1.27
C LYS A 208 5.51 -9.96 2.26
N ARG A 209 6.45 -10.88 2.54
CA ARG A 209 6.32 -11.92 3.58
C ARG A 209 6.90 -11.50 4.93
N GLY A 210 7.18 -10.20 5.10
CA GLY A 210 7.56 -9.59 6.36
C GLY A 210 9.05 -9.54 6.63
N CYS A 211 9.92 -9.96 5.71
CA CYS A 211 11.36 -9.87 5.90
C CYS A 211 11.85 -8.43 5.75
N VAL A 212 12.79 -8.02 6.60
CA VAL A 212 13.67 -6.88 6.30
C VAL A 212 14.66 -7.35 5.25
N VAL A 213 14.66 -6.71 4.08
CA VAL A 213 15.55 -7.08 2.97
C VAL A 213 16.75 -6.14 2.96
N GLU A 214 17.95 -6.72 3.12
CA GLU A 214 19.23 -6.08 2.84
C GLU A 214 19.78 -6.65 1.54
N ALA A 215 20.50 -5.88 0.74
CA ALA A 215 21.00 -6.33 -0.56
C ALA A 215 22.54 -6.43 -0.56
N LEU A 216 23.03 -7.42 -1.31
CA LEU A 216 24.43 -7.59 -1.64
C LEU A 216 24.59 -7.64 -3.15
N HIS A 217 25.38 -6.73 -3.70
CA HIS A 217 25.80 -6.73 -5.10
C HIS A 217 27.25 -7.16 -5.21
N PHE A 218 27.51 -8.09 -6.13
CA PHE A 218 28.86 -8.48 -6.51
C PHE A 218 29.28 -7.76 -7.78
N GLU A 219 30.36 -7.01 -7.71
CA GLU A 219 30.96 -6.34 -8.88
C GLU A 219 32.30 -6.97 -9.26
N SER A 220 32.72 -6.79 -10.51
CA SER A 220 33.98 -7.29 -11.05
C SER A 220 34.68 -6.20 -11.87
N PHE A 221 34.92 -5.05 -11.24
CA PHE A 221 35.67 -3.97 -11.88
C PHE A 221 37.13 -4.41 -12.17
N PRO A 222 37.72 -4.14 -13.39
CA PRO A 222 37.18 -3.34 -14.49
C PRO A 222 36.33 -4.14 -15.51
N TYR A 223 36.06 -5.42 -15.29
CA TYR A 223 35.32 -6.28 -16.24
C TYR A 223 33.81 -5.98 -16.29
N THR A 224 33.27 -5.34 -15.25
CA THR A 224 31.91 -4.79 -15.25
C THR A 224 31.96 -3.28 -15.27
N SER A 225 31.04 -2.65 -16.01
CA SER A 225 31.00 -1.19 -16.13
C SER A 225 30.36 -0.52 -14.89
N GLU A 226 30.67 0.75 -14.66
CA GLU A 226 30.03 1.58 -13.62
C GLU A 226 28.51 1.69 -13.89
N GLN A 227 28.07 1.76 -15.15
CA GLN A 227 26.65 1.77 -15.49
C GLN A 227 25.92 0.50 -15.04
N ALA A 228 26.60 -0.65 -15.01
CA ALA A 228 26.00 -1.88 -14.47
C ALA A 228 25.70 -1.76 -12.97
N LYS A 229 26.56 -1.12 -12.23
CA LYS A 229 26.38 -0.84 -10.79
C LYS A 229 25.26 0.20 -10.57
N GLU A 230 25.25 1.28 -11.33
CA GLU A 230 24.18 2.29 -11.29
C GLU A 230 22.81 1.67 -11.52
N LYS A 231 22.68 0.80 -12.54
CA LYS A 231 21.45 0.04 -12.79
C LYS A 231 21.00 -0.78 -11.57
N VAL A 232 21.92 -1.43 -10.88
CA VAL A 232 21.60 -2.21 -9.67
C VAL A 232 21.10 -1.31 -8.55
N LEU A 233 21.68 -0.12 -8.38
CA LEU A 233 21.24 0.85 -7.39
C LEU A 233 19.86 1.43 -7.73
N GLU A 234 19.54 1.64 -9.02
CA GLU A 234 18.21 2.02 -9.48
C GLU A 234 17.18 0.92 -9.16
N LEU A 235 17.48 -0.34 -9.45
CA LEU A 235 16.61 -1.46 -9.08
C LEU A 235 16.40 -1.58 -7.58
N ALA A 236 17.44 -1.30 -6.76
CA ALA A 236 17.29 -1.23 -5.32
C ALA A 236 16.31 -0.12 -4.90
N LYS A 237 16.37 1.07 -5.53
CA LYS A 237 15.42 2.16 -5.28
C LYS A 237 13.98 1.76 -5.58
N GLU A 238 13.73 1.07 -6.69
CA GLU A 238 12.39 0.56 -7.02
C GLU A 238 11.84 -0.37 -5.92
N VAL A 239 12.68 -1.25 -5.39
CA VAL A 239 12.28 -2.13 -4.27
C VAL A 239 12.00 -1.31 -3.02
N THR A 240 12.71 -0.19 -2.77
CA THR A 240 12.49 0.66 -1.59
C THR A 240 11.14 1.38 -1.60
N VAL A 241 10.49 1.52 -2.74
CA VAL A 241 9.09 1.99 -2.81
C VAL A 241 8.19 1.17 -1.89
N TYR A 242 8.46 -0.12 -1.73
CA TYR A 242 7.69 -1.03 -0.88
C TYR A 242 8.34 -1.31 0.47
N THR A 243 9.66 -1.40 0.55
CA THR A 243 10.37 -1.70 1.79
C THR A 243 10.70 -0.46 2.63
N GLY A 244 10.62 0.73 2.03
CA GLY A 244 10.92 2.04 2.63
C GLY A 244 12.40 2.37 2.69
N SER A 245 13.26 1.39 2.93
CA SER A 245 14.71 1.55 2.92
C SER A 245 15.38 0.20 2.70
N MET A 246 16.58 0.23 2.12
CA MET A 246 17.39 -0.97 1.91
C MET A 246 18.88 -0.61 2.07
N ARG A 247 19.60 -1.40 2.85
CA ARG A 247 21.06 -1.34 2.85
C ARG A 247 21.57 -2.15 1.66
N VAL A 248 22.46 -1.57 0.86
CA VAL A 248 23.11 -2.26 -0.26
C VAL A 248 24.61 -2.34 0.03
N ALA A 249 25.13 -3.55 0.21
CA ALA A 249 26.55 -3.81 0.26
C ALA A 249 27.07 -4.13 -1.14
N VAL A 250 28.27 -3.67 -1.48
CA VAL A 250 28.93 -3.96 -2.76
C VAL A 250 30.25 -4.65 -2.45
N LEU A 251 30.47 -5.84 -3.02
CA LEU A 251 31.70 -6.62 -2.86
C LEU A 251 32.34 -6.90 -4.22
N SER A 252 33.63 -6.65 -4.32
CA SER A 252 34.40 -7.00 -5.52
C SER A 252 34.76 -8.48 -5.54
N LEU A 253 34.50 -9.14 -6.67
CA LEU A 253 34.90 -10.52 -6.96
C LEU A 253 36.14 -10.59 -7.86
N THR A 254 36.69 -9.48 -8.33
CA THR A 254 37.76 -9.42 -9.33
C THR A 254 38.92 -10.34 -8.99
N LYS A 255 39.50 -10.19 -7.79
CA LYS A 255 40.65 -11.00 -7.35
C LYS A 255 40.30 -12.50 -7.29
N ILE A 256 39.10 -12.85 -6.86
CA ILE A 256 38.66 -14.26 -6.79
C ILE A 256 38.52 -14.82 -8.20
N GLN A 257 37.95 -14.07 -9.14
CA GLN A 257 37.81 -14.48 -10.53
C GLN A 257 39.17 -14.70 -11.20
N GLU A 258 40.10 -13.76 -11.05
CA GLU A 258 41.47 -13.86 -11.58
C GLU A 258 42.21 -15.10 -11.03
N GLU A 259 42.08 -15.38 -9.73
CA GLU A 259 42.66 -16.57 -9.12
C GLU A 259 42.00 -17.87 -9.62
N LEU A 260 40.68 -17.87 -9.80
CA LEU A 260 39.97 -19.04 -10.34
C LEU A 260 40.39 -19.31 -11.80
N VAL A 261 40.47 -18.29 -12.63
CA VAL A 261 40.96 -18.44 -14.04
C VAL A 261 42.37 -18.99 -14.07
N ARG A 262 43.23 -18.58 -13.13
CA ARG A 262 44.64 -19.02 -13.07
C ARG A 262 44.83 -20.44 -12.56
N LYS A 263 43.97 -20.92 -11.64
CA LYS A 263 44.21 -22.14 -10.84
C LYS A 263 43.20 -23.27 -11.05
N CYS A 264 42.10 -23.01 -11.71
CA CYS A 264 41.04 -23.98 -11.85
C CYS A 264 40.71 -24.25 -13.32
N ASP A 265 40.27 -25.47 -13.63
CA ASP A 265 39.77 -25.81 -14.95
C ASP A 265 38.51 -25.01 -15.28
N GLU A 266 38.39 -24.59 -16.53
CA GLU A 266 37.31 -23.72 -17.02
C GLU A 266 35.91 -24.26 -16.69
N GLU A 267 35.73 -25.59 -16.75
CA GLU A 267 34.47 -26.27 -16.46
C GLU A 267 33.98 -26.05 -15.02
N TYR A 268 34.88 -25.82 -14.07
CA TYR A 268 34.54 -25.59 -12.65
C TYR A 268 34.43 -24.11 -12.29
N PHE A 269 34.83 -23.20 -13.17
CA PHE A 269 34.89 -21.76 -12.87
C PHE A 269 33.58 -21.23 -12.30
N THR A 270 32.46 -21.42 -13.00
CA THR A 270 31.16 -20.91 -12.58
C THR A 270 30.69 -21.51 -11.24
N LEU A 271 30.93 -22.82 -11.03
CA LEU A 271 30.56 -23.51 -9.82
C LEU A 271 31.31 -22.97 -8.62
N LEU A 272 32.62 -22.81 -8.76
CA LEU A 272 33.51 -22.32 -7.70
C LEU A 272 33.22 -20.83 -7.40
N LEU A 273 33.01 -20.02 -8.44
CA LEU A 273 32.65 -18.61 -8.27
C LEU A 273 31.36 -18.47 -7.44
N ARG A 274 30.31 -19.20 -7.79
CA ARG A 274 29.04 -19.20 -7.04
C ARG A 274 29.22 -19.67 -5.60
N ARG A 275 30.08 -20.64 -5.37
CA ARG A 275 30.42 -21.08 -4.01
C ARG A 275 31.09 -19.97 -3.19
N PHE A 276 32.02 -19.22 -3.80
CA PHE A 276 32.63 -18.06 -3.16
C PHE A 276 31.61 -16.97 -2.87
N MET A 277 30.73 -16.66 -3.81
CA MET A 277 29.64 -15.69 -3.61
C MET A 277 28.78 -16.06 -2.40
N MET A 278 28.36 -17.31 -2.26
CA MET A 278 27.56 -17.77 -1.12
C MET A 278 28.32 -17.65 0.20
N ARG A 279 29.59 -18.08 0.24
CA ARG A 279 30.43 -17.95 1.45
C ARG A 279 30.73 -16.52 1.86
N LEU A 280 30.81 -15.60 0.90
CA LEU A 280 30.93 -14.16 1.18
C LEU A 280 29.62 -13.60 1.71
N ALA A 281 28.49 -13.98 1.10
CA ALA A 281 27.17 -13.56 1.54
C ALA A 281 26.84 -13.98 2.98
N GLU A 282 27.33 -15.15 3.43
CA GLU A 282 27.18 -15.62 4.82
C GLU A 282 27.95 -14.77 5.85
N ARG A 283 28.88 -13.93 5.40
CA ARG A 283 29.74 -13.10 6.28
C ARG A 283 29.31 -11.63 6.34
N VAL A 284 28.35 -11.23 5.51
CA VAL A 284 27.79 -9.89 5.46
C VAL A 284 26.58 -9.79 6.39
#